data_0327c97c953b95463d90e9ab2dc33e4e
#
_entry.id   0327c97c953b95463d90e9ab2dc33e4e
#
_cell.length_a   1.000
_cell.length_b   1.000
_cell.length_c   1.000
_cell.angle_alpha   90.00
_cell.angle_beta   90.00
_cell.angle_gamma   90.00
#
_symmetry.space_group_name_H-M   'P 1'
#
loop_
_entity.id
_entity.type
_entity.pdbx_description
1 polymer ?
#
loop_
_entity_poly.entity_id
_entity_poly.type
_entity_poly.pdbx_seq_one_letter_code
_entity_poly.pdbx_strand_id
1 'polypeptide(L)'
;MAEMRSSVARRALHVARRMSHVRRCTSPAVAAVLALAGPLAGQTSLSVYSDGRVVLRRTLAQALEKGRNRLTLKLDGLDPATLFSPDTTVALVSAVLRPPTDRGAALQQAVGQTLAFVRERADGRSDTVRATIVRASPPQYRLSDGRFLLSEPGEPLFPAELVRTAPEVSVVLEASRSRERTDLAYVLQGATWEALYQIVLGGGGASVTGTATVTSQEIRADSADVQVVAGAIRRTRLPPRPSEEFAGERRLALSAAIVSPTAATEEAVGETHVYQLPGRLSLQPGVPVTVALFPRAGVAYAREFVVPGALPWRGFIGQSPAEPNRVPVQVWYTLKRTRGTSFGDRPLPGGTVELFQPDS
;
A
#
# COMPACT_ATOMS: atom_id res chain seq x y z
N MET A 1 30.75 58.70 -17.88
CA MET A 1 30.10 60.00 -18.00
C MET A 1 28.75 59.93 -17.34
N ALA A 2 28.72 60.63 -16.21
CA ALA A 2 27.67 61.40 -15.54
C ALA A 2 26.51 60.56 -15.00
N GLU A 3 26.46 60.23 -13.73
CA GLU A 3 26.10 61.04 -12.53
C GLU A 3 24.81 61.86 -12.72
N MET A 4 23.79 61.56 -11.90
CA MET A 4 23.32 62.58 -10.97
C MET A 4 22.39 62.03 -9.87
N ARG A 5 22.75 62.34 -8.65
CA ARG A 5 22.10 62.22 -7.35
C ARG A 5 20.96 63.23 -7.19
N SER A 6 19.99 62.94 -6.28
CA SER A 6 19.39 63.92 -5.34
C SER A 6 18.33 63.18 -4.52
N SER A 7 18.36 62.88 -3.26
CA SER A 7 18.52 63.65 -2.01
C SER A 7 17.29 64.47 -1.62
N VAL A 8 16.97 64.40 -0.30
CA VAL A 8 16.26 65.38 0.59
C VAL A 8 14.76 65.09 0.82
N ALA A 9 14.17 65.04 1.97
CA ALA A 9 14.44 65.06 3.41
C ALA A 9 13.13 65.26 4.19
N ARG A 10 13.04 64.59 5.34
CA ARG A 10 12.41 65.02 6.60
C ARG A 10 11.16 65.94 6.62
N ARG A 11 10.14 65.54 7.38
CA ARG A 11 9.64 66.28 8.54
C ARG A 11 8.78 65.50 9.48
N ALA A 12 9.16 65.45 10.72
CA ALA A 12 8.40 65.05 11.89
C ALA A 12 7.43 66.17 12.32
N LEU A 13 6.29 65.80 12.89
CA LEU A 13 5.57 66.69 13.80
C LEU A 13 4.87 65.87 14.91
N HIS A 14 5.33 66.13 16.14
CA HIS A 14 4.68 65.75 17.39
C HIS A 14 3.39 66.55 17.61
N VAL A 15 2.34 65.90 18.10
CA VAL A 15 1.40 66.51 19.05
C VAL A 15 0.93 65.49 20.06
N ALA A 16 1.28 65.74 21.31
CA ALA A 16 0.76 65.10 22.50
C ALA A 16 -0.51 65.84 22.98
N ARG A 17 -1.53 65.15 23.48
CA ARG A 17 -2.16 65.51 24.76
C ARG A 17 -3.32 64.62 25.20
N ARG A 18 -3.17 64.06 26.41
CA ARG A 18 -4.07 63.92 27.57
C ARG A 18 -5.23 62.90 27.56
N MET A 19 -5.04 61.93 28.40
CA MET A 19 -5.77 61.44 29.59
C MET A 19 -7.29 61.53 29.61
N SER A 20 -7.91 60.33 29.76
CA SER A 20 -8.87 60.11 30.83
C SER A 20 -9.05 58.59 31.10
N HIS A 21 -8.97 58.24 32.37
CA HIS A 21 -9.16 56.91 32.92
C HIS A 21 -10.60 56.41 32.78
N VAL A 22 -10.79 55.24 32.24
CA VAL A 22 -11.94 54.40 32.61
C VAL A 22 -11.41 52.96 32.81
N ARG A 23 -11.36 52.53 34.04
CA ARG A 23 -11.16 51.14 34.43
C ARG A 23 -12.38 50.36 33.99
N ARG A 24 -12.22 49.37 33.11
CA ARG A 24 -13.14 48.26 32.96
C ARG A 24 -12.31 46.98 33.01
N CYS A 25 -12.56 46.22 34.08
CA CYS A 25 -12.16 44.83 34.20
C CYS A 25 -12.79 44.04 33.07
N THR A 26 -11.95 43.55 32.19
CA THR A 26 -12.34 42.44 31.27
C THR A 26 -11.34 41.33 31.47
N SER A 27 -11.80 40.23 32.07
CA SER A 27 -11.11 38.96 32.13
C SER A 27 -10.65 38.53 30.75
N PRO A 28 -9.41 38.07 30.59
CA PRO A 28 -9.03 37.39 29.34
C PRO A 28 -9.73 36.02 29.33
N ALA A 29 -10.74 35.88 28.47
CA ALA A 29 -11.22 34.60 28.05
C ALA A 29 -10.07 33.93 27.28
N VAL A 30 -9.38 33.01 27.95
CA VAL A 30 -8.47 32.08 27.29
C VAL A 30 -9.33 31.21 26.40
N ALA A 31 -9.40 31.58 25.11
CA ALA A 31 -9.89 30.68 24.08
C ALA A 31 -8.90 29.54 23.97
N ALA A 32 -9.17 28.44 24.67
CA ALA A 32 -8.53 27.18 24.44
C ALA A 32 -8.89 26.73 23.02
N VAL A 33 -8.02 27.01 22.06
CA VAL A 33 -8.02 26.36 20.75
C VAL A 33 -7.69 24.89 21.05
N LEU A 34 -8.74 24.08 21.20
CA LEU A 34 -8.60 22.63 21.05
C LEU A 34 -8.17 22.40 19.59
N ALA A 35 -6.86 22.32 19.38
CA ALA A 35 -6.32 21.68 18.21
C ALA A 35 -6.80 20.22 18.27
N LEU A 36 -7.85 19.92 17.50
CA LEU A 36 -8.20 18.57 17.10
C LEU A 36 -6.99 18.03 16.32
N ALA A 37 -6.00 17.50 17.06
CA ALA A 37 -5.02 16.60 16.50
C ALA A 37 -5.80 15.37 16.05
N GLY A 38 -6.34 15.43 14.83
CA GLY A 38 -6.76 14.23 14.13
C GLY A 38 -5.60 13.23 14.15
N PRO A 39 -5.85 11.92 14.22
CA PRO A 39 -4.78 10.94 14.15
C PRO A 39 -3.96 11.28 12.91
N LEU A 40 -2.70 11.63 13.09
CA LEU A 40 -1.73 11.73 12.02
C LEU A 40 -1.68 10.33 11.40
N ALA A 41 -2.49 10.13 10.36
CA ALA A 41 -2.49 8.90 9.60
C ALA A 41 -1.06 8.70 9.11
N GLY A 42 -0.40 7.67 9.63
CA GLY A 42 0.96 7.35 9.27
C GLY A 42 1.05 7.22 7.74
N GLN A 43 2.11 7.75 7.15
CA GLN A 43 2.32 7.65 5.71
C GLN A 43 2.39 6.17 5.33
N THR A 44 1.50 5.76 4.42
CA THR A 44 1.44 4.38 3.91
C THR A 44 1.98 4.36 2.50
N SER A 45 2.90 3.46 2.20
CA SER A 45 3.34 3.18 0.84
C SER A 45 3.17 1.70 0.51
N LEU A 46 2.82 1.43 -0.74
CA LEU A 46 2.54 0.10 -1.27
C LEU A 46 3.41 -0.17 -2.48
N SER A 47 4.14 -1.28 -2.47
CA SER A 47 4.82 -1.80 -3.65
C SER A 47 4.04 -3.02 -4.13
N VAL A 48 3.32 -2.86 -5.24
CA VAL A 48 2.44 -3.90 -5.81
C VAL A 48 3.19 -4.65 -6.91
N TYR A 49 3.30 -5.96 -6.76
CA TYR A 49 3.93 -6.85 -7.71
C TYR A 49 2.88 -7.52 -8.61
N SER A 50 3.28 -7.90 -9.81
CA SER A 50 2.37 -8.58 -10.76
C SER A 50 1.94 -9.98 -10.30
N ASP A 51 2.69 -10.61 -9.38
CA ASP A 51 2.40 -11.94 -8.82
C ASP A 51 1.38 -11.91 -7.66
N GLY A 52 0.75 -10.79 -7.39
CA GLY A 52 -0.23 -10.62 -6.30
C GLY A 52 0.35 -10.23 -4.95
N ARG A 53 1.66 -10.17 -4.86
CA ARG A 53 2.37 -9.75 -3.65
C ARG A 53 2.37 -8.24 -3.50
N VAL A 54 2.27 -7.78 -2.26
CA VAL A 54 2.36 -6.36 -1.91
C VAL A 54 3.29 -6.18 -0.72
N VAL A 55 4.28 -5.34 -0.87
CA VAL A 55 5.05 -4.87 0.28
C VAL A 55 4.42 -3.57 0.77
N LEU A 56 3.86 -3.62 1.97
CA LEU A 56 3.28 -2.46 2.62
C LEU A 56 4.28 -1.90 3.62
N ARG A 57 4.55 -0.60 3.54
CA ARG A 57 5.34 0.16 4.50
C ARG A 57 4.46 1.20 5.18
N ARG A 58 4.53 1.25 6.49
CA ARG A 58 3.87 2.28 7.32
C ARG A 58 4.88 3.03 8.15
N THR A 59 4.82 4.33 8.06
CA THR A 59 5.50 5.23 9.00
C THR A 59 4.54 5.51 10.15
N LEU A 60 4.85 5.02 11.32
CA LEU A 60 4.06 5.19 12.53
C LEU A 60 4.55 6.43 13.29
N ALA A 61 3.62 7.25 13.79
CA ALA A 61 3.91 8.37 14.70
C ALA A 61 4.19 7.84 16.12
N GLN A 62 5.05 6.82 16.21
CA GLN A 62 5.43 6.15 17.44
C GLN A 62 6.92 6.38 17.68
N ALA A 63 7.24 7.10 18.75
CA ALA A 63 8.62 7.29 19.15
C ALA A 63 9.23 6.00 19.69
N LEU A 64 10.50 5.77 19.39
CA LEU A 64 11.33 4.74 20.00
C LEU A 64 12.45 5.38 20.80
N GLU A 65 12.68 4.86 21.98
CA GLU A 65 13.88 5.15 22.75
C GLU A 65 15.02 4.20 22.37
N LYS A 66 16.25 4.60 22.65
CA LYS A 66 17.39 3.70 22.52
C LYS A 66 17.20 2.45 23.38
N GLY A 67 17.37 1.27 22.78
CA GLY A 67 17.17 -0.03 23.45
C GLY A 67 15.85 -0.68 23.05
N ARG A 68 15.30 -1.48 23.94
CA ARG A 68 14.09 -2.28 23.69
C ARG A 68 12.81 -1.49 23.87
N ASN A 69 11.98 -1.52 22.84
CA ASN A 69 10.66 -0.90 22.80
C ASN A 69 9.60 -1.96 22.53
N ARG A 70 8.48 -1.89 23.24
CA ARG A 70 7.33 -2.79 23.02
C ARG A 70 6.15 -1.98 22.50
N LEU A 71 5.63 -2.36 21.34
CA LEU A 71 4.50 -1.72 20.71
C LEU A 71 3.39 -2.73 20.47
N THR A 72 2.14 -2.27 20.54
CA THR A 72 0.96 -3.03 20.10
C THR A 72 0.33 -2.29 18.94
N LEU A 73 0.21 -2.96 17.80
CA LEU A 73 -0.23 -2.40 16.53
C LEU A 73 -1.48 -3.14 16.06
N LYS A 74 -2.42 -2.41 15.47
CA LYS A 74 -3.57 -2.98 14.75
C LYS A 74 -3.21 -3.00 13.26
N LEU A 75 -2.89 -4.18 12.76
CA LEU A 75 -2.44 -4.39 11.39
C LEU A 75 -3.26 -5.54 10.77
N ASP A 76 -4.04 -5.21 9.75
CA ASP A 76 -4.86 -6.19 9.05
C ASP A 76 -4.01 -7.00 8.06
N GLY A 77 -4.31 -8.29 7.92
CA GLY A 77 -3.70 -9.18 6.94
C GLY A 77 -2.20 -9.47 7.14
N LEU A 78 -1.62 -9.08 8.28
CA LEU A 78 -0.20 -9.27 8.55
C LEU A 78 0.16 -10.73 8.79
N ASP A 79 1.14 -11.25 8.05
CA ASP A 79 1.94 -12.41 8.44
C ASP A 79 3.14 -11.94 9.27
N PRO A 80 3.22 -12.28 10.57
CA PRO A 80 4.31 -11.84 11.45
C PRO A 80 5.70 -12.24 10.95
N ALA A 81 5.80 -13.33 10.18
CA ALA A 81 7.07 -13.80 9.63
C ALA A 81 7.62 -12.87 8.54
N THR A 82 6.79 -12.00 7.98
CA THR A 82 7.18 -11.04 6.94
C THR A 82 7.46 -9.64 7.48
N LEU A 83 7.21 -9.41 8.78
CA LEU A 83 7.39 -8.10 9.39
C LEU A 83 8.88 -7.76 9.57
N PHE A 84 9.27 -6.59 9.17
CA PHE A 84 10.63 -6.05 9.36
C PHE A 84 10.62 -4.53 9.46
N SER A 85 11.71 -3.97 9.96
CA SER A 85 11.97 -2.53 9.87
C SER A 85 12.87 -2.25 8.67
N PRO A 86 12.51 -1.33 7.76
CA PRO A 86 13.42 -0.86 6.71
C PRO A 86 14.52 0.07 7.25
N ASP A 87 14.38 0.60 8.47
CA ASP A 87 15.43 1.38 9.14
C ASP A 87 16.49 0.44 9.73
N THR A 88 17.72 0.50 9.22
CA THR A 88 18.85 -0.33 9.67
C THR A 88 19.26 -0.09 11.13
N THR A 89 18.78 1.00 11.75
CA THR A 89 19.03 1.31 13.17
C THR A 89 18.00 0.70 14.11
N VAL A 90 16.96 0.04 13.56
CA VAL A 90 15.87 -0.60 14.29
C VAL A 90 15.79 -2.06 13.90
N ALA A 91 15.97 -2.96 14.84
CA ALA A 91 15.86 -4.39 14.63
C ALA A 91 14.55 -4.93 15.21
N LEU A 92 13.88 -5.83 14.49
CA LEU A 92 12.76 -6.61 15.01
C LEU A 92 13.30 -7.75 15.88
N VAL A 93 12.95 -7.74 17.17
CA VAL A 93 13.31 -8.81 18.12
C VAL A 93 12.24 -9.90 18.12
N SER A 94 10.97 -9.51 18.18
CA SER A 94 9.85 -10.46 18.14
C SER A 94 8.57 -9.79 17.64
N ALA A 95 7.70 -10.59 17.02
CA ALA A 95 6.34 -10.21 16.65
C ALA A 95 5.39 -11.33 17.03
N VAL A 96 4.31 -10.99 17.72
CA VAL A 96 3.26 -11.93 18.14
C VAL A 96 1.92 -11.44 17.63
N LEU A 97 1.34 -12.18 16.71
CA LEU A 97 -0.01 -11.92 16.20
C LEU A 97 -1.04 -12.51 17.16
N ARG A 98 -1.99 -11.69 17.56
CA ARG A 98 -3.18 -12.08 18.30
C ARG A 98 -4.39 -11.88 17.37
N PRO A 99 -5.04 -12.93 16.93
CA PRO A 99 -6.22 -12.83 16.07
C PRO A 99 -7.39 -12.16 16.81
N PRO A 100 -8.45 -11.73 16.11
CA PRO A 100 -9.71 -11.37 16.72
C PRO A 100 -10.17 -12.49 17.66
N THR A 101 -10.82 -12.11 18.77
CA THR A 101 -11.27 -13.10 19.76
C THR A 101 -12.54 -13.76 19.25
N ASP A 102 -12.50 -15.08 19.01
CA ASP A 102 -13.68 -15.89 18.79
C ASP A 102 -14.33 -16.28 20.13
N ARG A 103 -15.54 -16.86 20.06
CA ARG A 103 -16.30 -17.25 21.24
C ARG A 103 -15.55 -18.24 22.14
N GLY A 104 -14.92 -19.25 21.53
CA GLY A 104 -14.19 -20.29 22.27
C GLY A 104 -12.99 -19.71 23.01
N ALA A 105 -12.23 -18.84 22.35
CA ALA A 105 -11.10 -18.14 22.94
C ALA A 105 -11.55 -17.19 24.07
N ALA A 106 -12.68 -16.49 23.90
CA ALA A 106 -13.25 -15.63 24.93
C ALA A 106 -13.68 -16.43 26.18
N LEU A 107 -14.36 -17.54 25.98
CA LEU A 107 -14.75 -18.45 27.09
C LEU A 107 -13.51 -19.01 27.82
N GLN A 108 -12.48 -19.40 27.07
CA GLN A 108 -11.24 -19.93 27.65
C GLN A 108 -10.50 -18.85 28.47
N GLN A 109 -10.47 -17.61 28.01
CA GLN A 109 -9.88 -16.48 28.74
C GLN A 109 -10.70 -16.09 29.98
N ALA A 110 -12.01 -16.35 29.96
CA ALA A 110 -12.93 -16.05 31.05
C ALA A 110 -13.01 -17.16 32.13
N VAL A 111 -12.21 -18.24 32.02
CA VAL A 111 -12.17 -19.27 33.04
C VAL A 111 -11.82 -18.66 34.40
N GLY A 112 -12.62 -18.99 35.44
CA GLY A 112 -12.53 -18.40 36.75
C GLY A 112 -13.35 -17.11 36.95
N GLN A 113 -13.85 -16.50 35.88
CA GLN A 113 -14.68 -15.30 35.92
C GLN A 113 -16.18 -15.64 35.94
N THR A 114 -16.98 -14.75 36.51
CA THR A 114 -18.44 -14.85 36.50
C THR A 114 -19.00 -13.96 35.41
N LEU A 115 -19.62 -14.58 34.39
CA LEU A 115 -20.26 -13.88 33.28
C LEU A 115 -21.80 -13.91 33.43
N ALA A 116 -22.44 -12.99 32.74
CA ALA A 116 -23.88 -13.02 32.49
C ALA A 116 -24.14 -13.81 31.20
N PHE A 117 -25.17 -14.66 31.21
CA PHE A 117 -25.62 -15.45 30.09
C PHE A 117 -27.08 -15.11 29.78
N VAL A 118 -27.38 -14.77 28.56
CA VAL A 118 -28.75 -14.50 28.10
C VAL A 118 -29.37 -15.79 27.62
N ARG A 119 -30.51 -16.17 28.16
CA ARG A 119 -31.28 -17.33 27.78
C ARG A 119 -32.66 -16.91 27.31
N GLU A 120 -33.03 -17.35 26.13
CA GLU A 120 -34.37 -17.18 25.63
C GLU A 120 -35.32 -18.27 26.26
N ARG A 121 -36.47 -17.83 26.74
CA ARG A 121 -37.51 -18.70 27.29
C ARG A 121 -38.50 -19.08 26.19
N ALA A 122 -39.24 -20.16 26.43
CA ALA A 122 -40.29 -20.62 25.51
C ALA A 122 -41.42 -19.59 25.25
N ASP A 123 -41.55 -18.60 26.13
CA ASP A 123 -42.52 -17.51 26.03
C ASP A 123 -41.98 -16.28 25.23
N GLY A 124 -40.78 -16.40 24.64
CA GLY A 124 -40.11 -15.33 23.86
C GLY A 124 -39.47 -14.23 24.75
N ARG A 125 -39.46 -14.39 26.07
CA ARG A 125 -38.79 -13.49 26.98
C ARG A 125 -37.35 -13.90 27.21
N SER A 126 -36.45 -12.96 27.36
CA SER A 126 -35.06 -13.19 27.70
C SER A 126 -34.88 -13.14 29.24
N ASP A 127 -34.08 -14.07 29.73
CA ASP A 127 -33.67 -14.18 31.12
C ASP A 127 -32.14 -14.14 31.21
N THR A 128 -31.60 -13.57 32.29
CA THR A 128 -30.15 -13.47 32.46
C THR A 128 -29.73 -14.36 33.64
N VAL A 129 -28.84 -15.29 33.38
CA VAL A 129 -28.25 -16.19 34.35
C VAL A 129 -26.79 -15.79 34.59
N ARG A 130 -26.38 -15.66 35.85
CA ARG A 130 -24.97 -15.45 36.18
C ARG A 130 -24.32 -16.78 36.55
N ALA A 131 -23.19 -17.09 35.92
CA ALA A 131 -22.45 -18.30 36.23
C ALA A 131 -20.94 -18.06 36.11
N THR A 132 -20.18 -18.71 37.00
CA THR A 132 -18.71 -18.73 36.93
C THR A 132 -18.27 -19.83 35.99
N ILE A 133 -17.43 -19.51 35.03
CA ILE A 133 -16.84 -20.48 34.12
C ILE A 133 -15.77 -21.26 34.89
N VAL A 134 -16.00 -22.52 35.14
CA VAL A 134 -15.04 -23.43 35.80
C VAL A 134 -14.10 -24.02 34.74
N ARG A 135 -14.68 -24.36 33.58
CA ARG A 135 -13.96 -24.92 32.44
C ARG A 135 -14.75 -24.62 31.17
N ALA A 136 -14.03 -24.19 30.15
CA ALA A 136 -14.65 -23.84 28.87
C ALA A 136 -14.88 -25.08 27.95
N SER A 137 -13.97 -26.06 27.98
CA SER A 137 -14.10 -27.28 27.17
C SER A 137 -13.51 -28.52 27.90
N PRO A 138 -14.29 -29.60 28.12
CA PRO A 138 -15.75 -29.63 28.05
C PRO A 138 -16.38 -28.66 29.05
N PRO A 139 -17.57 -28.09 28.78
CA PRO A 139 -18.12 -26.96 29.52
C PRO A 139 -18.50 -27.32 30.94
N GLN A 140 -18.14 -26.48 31.91
CA GLN A 140 -18.54 -26.55 33.29
C GLN A 140 -18.75 -25.14 33.85
N TYR A 141 -19.95 -24.88 34.36
CA TYR A 141 -20.33 -23.60 34.90
C TYR A 141 -20.88 -23.78 36.33
N ARG A 142 -20.47 -22.93 37.24
CA ARG A 142 -20.97 -22.93 38.61
C ARG A 142 -21.94 -21.76 38.78
N LEU A 143 -23.18 -22.08 39.16
CA LEU A 143 -24.20 -21.10 39.49
C LEU A 143 -23.94 -20.45 40.87
N SER A 144 -24.62 -19.33 41.15
CA SER A 144 -24.52 -18.62 42.41
C SER A 144 -24.95 -19.43 43.63
N ASP A 145 -25.84 -20.44 43.44
CA ASP A 145 -26.29 -21.37 44.46
C ASP A 145 -25.37 -22.59 44.67
N GLY A 146 -24.21 -22.61 43.98
CA GLY A 146 -23.19 -23.66 44.07
C GLY A 146 -23.41 -24.87 43.16
N ARG A 147 -24.55 -24.99 42.49
CA ARG A 147 -24.82 -26.07 41.51
C ARG A 147 -23.99 -25.91 40.26
N PHE A 148 -23.74 -27.03 39.57
CA PHE A 148 -22.98 -27.04 38.31
C PHE A 148 -23.90 -27.35 37.15
N LEU A 149 -23.63 -26.65 36.04
CA LEU A 149 -24.14 -26.96 34.71
C LEU A 149 -22.99 -27.53 33.89
N LEU A 150 -23.28 -28.59 33.10
CA LEU A 150 -22.35 -29.23 32.17
C LEU A 150 -22.58 -28.79 30.72
N SER A 151 -23.38 -27.76 30.55
CA SER A 151 -23.65 -27.07 29.29
C SER A 151 -23.69 -25.58 29.54
N GLU A 152 -23.58 -24.79 28.46
CA GLU A 152 -23.67 -23.33 28.60
C GLU A 152 -25.04 -22.89 29.08
N PRO A 153 -25.11 -21.96 30.06
CA PRO A 153 -26.40 -21.50 30.61
C PRO A 153 -27.24 -20.66 29.62
N GLY A 154 -26.65 -20.18 28.58
CA GLY A 154 -27.22 -19.31 27.55
C GLY A 154 -26.12 -18.65 26.70
N GLU A 155 -26.46 -17.59 25.99
CA GLU A 155 -25.50 -16.82 25.23
C GLU A 155 -24.65 -15.94 26.14
N PRO A 156 -23.30 -16.10 26.18
CA PRO A 156 -22.44 -15.34 27.09
C PRO A 156 -22.32 -13.88 26.69
N LEU A 157 -22.39 -12.97 27.65
CA LEU A 157 -22.04 -11.57 27.50
C LEU A 157 -20.61 -11.35 27.95
N PHE A 158 -19.72 -11.07 27.01
CA PHE A 158 -18.32 -10.85 27.31
C PHE A 158 -18.04 -9.38 27.63
N PRO A 159 -17.26 -9.08 28.68
CA PRO A 159 -16.74 -7.74 28.92
C PRO A 159 -15.74 -7.35 27.81
N ALA A 160 -15.67 -6.05 27.49
CA ALA A 160 -14.92 -5.54 26.33
C ALA A 160 -13.42 -5.91 26.38
N GLU A 161 -12.85 -6.04 27.58
CA GLU A 161 -11.44 -6.41 27.78
C GLU A 161 -11.09 -7.84 27.33
N LEU A 162 -12.08 -8.72 27.22
CA LEU A 162 -11.90 -10.09 26.72
C LEU A 162 -12.06 -10.21 25.20
N VAL A 163 -12.53 -9.15 24.53
CA VAL A 163 -12.89 -9.20 23.11
C VAL A 163 -11.99 -8.29 22.29
N ARG A 164 -11.15 -8.89 21.47
CA ARG A 164 -10.44 -8.17 20.42
C ARG A 164 -11.28 -8.23 19.15
N THR A 165 -11.68 -7.07 18.64
CA THR A 165 -12.50 -6.95 17.42
C THR A 165 -11.69 -6.96 16.14
N ALA A 166 -10.37 -6.74 16.23
CA ALA A 166 -9.43 -6.73 15.13
C ALA A 166 -8.14 -7.45 15.52
N PRO A 167 -7.35 -7.95 14.55
CA PRO A 167 -6.05 -8.53 14.83
C PRO A 167 -5.11 -7.48 15.43
N GLU A 168 -4.35 -7.90 16.44
CA GLU A 168 -3.34 -7.08 17.10
C GLU A 168 -1.97 -7.75 17.01
N VAL A 169 -0.94 -6.98 16.72
CA VAL A 169 0.44 -7.45 16.69
C VAL A 169 1.22 -6.78 17.79
N SER A 170 1.72 -7.58 18.73
CA SER A 170 2.67 -7.12 19.73
C SER A 170 4.08 -7.29 19.18
N VAL A 171 4.80 -6.18 18.99
CA VAL A 171 6.17 -6.18 18.46
C VAL A 171 7.15 -5.71 19.53
N VAL A 172 8.31 -6.33 19.55
CA VAL A 172 9.47 -5.86 20.31
C VAL A 172 10.53 -5.42 19.32
N LEU A 173 10.88 -4.15 19.38
CA LEU A 173 11.89 -3.53 18.55
C LEU A 173 13.09 -3.15 19.40
N GLU A 174 14.30 -3.30 18.85
CA GLU A 174 15.53 -2.79 19.43
C GLU A 174 16.06 -1.65 18.57
N ALA A 175 16.15 -0.45 19.13
CA ALA A 175 16.62 0.73 18.45
C ALA A 175 18.05 1.10 18.96
N SER A 176 18.99 1.29 18.04
CA SER A 176 20.37 1.70 18.39
C SER A 176 20.45 3.16 18.82
N ARG A 177 19.42 3.97 18.50
CA ARG A 177 19.25 5.39 18.86
C ARG A 177 17.76 5.73 18.97
N SER A 178 17.45 6.82 19.66
CA SER A 178 16.08 7.35 19.74
C SER A 178 15.56 7.81 18.38
N ARG A 179 14.25 7.62 18.15
CA ARG A 179 13.54 7.95 16.91
C ARG A 179 12.18 8.54 17.23
N GLU A 180 11.77 9.58 16.53
CA GLU A 180 10.44 10.18 16.68
C GLU A 180 9.35 9.40 15.92
N ARG A 181 9.76 8.67 14.89
CA ARG A 181 8.89 7.88 14.01
C ARG A 181 9.49 6.51 13.79
N THR A 182 8.62 5.54 13.58
CA THR A 182 9.01 4.15 13.35
C THR A 182 8.47 3.68 12.02
N ASP A 183 9.34 3.19 11.16
CA ASP A 183 8.96 2.57 9.89
C ASP A 183 8.89 1.05 10.08
N LEU A 184 7.76 0.48 9.72
CA LEU A 184 7.55 -0.95 9.64
C LEU A 184 7.07 -1.34 8.25
N ALA A 185 7.56 -2.47 7.77
CA ALA A 185 7.16 -3.03 6.50
C ALA A 185 6.83 -4.52 6.66
N TYR A 186 5.87 -4.99 5.86
CA TYR A 186 5.48 -6.40 5.82
C TYR A 186 4.89 -6.77 4.46
N VAL A 187 4.83 -8.05 4.20
CA VAL A 187 4.32 -8.57 2.93
C VAL A 187 2.87 -9.01 3.10
N LEU A 188 2.04 -8.57 2.17
CA LEU A 188 0.66 -8.99 2.00
C LEU A 188 0.50 -9.73 0.67
N GLN A 189 -0.64 -10.38 0.51
CA GLN A 189 -1.16 -10.86 -0.77
C GLN A 189 -2.48 -10.13 -1.05
N GLY A 190 -2.94 -10.16 -2.30
CA GLY A 190 -4.28 -9.70 -2.65
C GLY A 190 -4.36 -8.34 -3.33
N ALA A 191 -3.29 -7.86 -3.98
CA ALA A 191 -3.38 -6.84 -5.00
C ALA A 191 -2.43 -7.15 -6.16
N THR A 192 -2.92 -6.96 -7.37
CA THR A 192 -2.18 -7.15 -8.62
C THR A 192 -2.21 -5.88 -9.44
N TRP A 193 -1.38 -5.83 -10.45
CA TRP A 193 -1.42 -4.74 -11.42
C TRP A 193 -1.09 -5.25 -12.81
N GLU A 194 -1.59 -4.52 -13.82
CA GLU A 194 -1.33 -4.78 -15.23
C GLU A 194 -1.14 -3.47 -15.99
N ALA A 195 -0.36 -3.53 -17.06
CA ALA A 195 -0.15 -2.39 -17.95
C ALA A 195 -0.97 -2.56 -19.23
N LEU A 196 -1.56 -1.44 -19.69
CA LEU A 196 -2.25 -1.36 -20.98
C LEU A 196 -1.65 -0.22 -21.78
N TYR A 197 -1.29 -0.50 -23.03
CA TYR A 197 -0.79 0.46 -23.99
C TYR A 197 -1.79 0.63 -25.11
N GLN A 198 -2.27 1.85 -25.29
CA GLN A 198 -3.17 2.21 -26.38
C GLN A 198 -2.40 3.03 -27.41
N ILE A 199 -2.35 2.51 -28.63
CA ILE A 199 -1.67 3.10 -29.76
C ILE A 199 -2.73 3.51 -30.78
N VAL A 200 -2.85 4.81 -31.02
CA VAL A 200 -3.75 5.36 -32.04
C VAL A 200 -2.92 5.82 -33.21
N LEU A 201 -3.07 5.17 -34.38
CA LEU A 201 -2.39 5.53 -35.62
C LEU A 201 -3.09 6.74 -36.25
N GLY A 202 -2.30 7.62 -36.86
CA GLY A 202 -2.80 8.79 -37.56
C GLY A 202 -1.93 9.10 -38.78
N GLY A 203 -2.34 10.02 -39.66
CA GLY A 203 -1.65 10.33 -40.90
C GLY A 203 -0.25 10.97 -40.74
N GLY A 204 0.05 11.55 -39.57
CA GLY A 204 1.34 12.19 -39.27
C GLY A 204 2.15 11.49 -38.17
N GLY A 205 1.72 10.33 -37.70
CA GLY A 205 2.37 9.58 -36.63
C GLY A 205 1.38 8.82 -35.77
N ALA A 206 1.86 8.18 -34.73
CA ALA A 206 1.04 7.48 -33.75
C ALA A 206 1.05 8.21 -32.41
N SER A 207 -0.06 8.10 -31.69
CA SER A 207 -0.16 8.53 -30.28
C SER A 207 -0.15 7.31 -29.38
N VAL A 208 0.73 7.28 -28.39
CA VAL A 208 0.86 6.19 -27.41
C VAL A 208 0.47 6.68 -26.03
N THR A 209 -0.43 5.94 -25.39
CA THR A 209 -0.80 6.13 -23.98
C THR A 209 -0.54 4.84 -23.23
N GLY A 210 0.13 4.92 -22.10
CA GLY A 210 0.34 3.77 -21.21
C GLY A 210 -0.34 4.00 -19.87
N THR A 211 -1.07 3.01 -19.40
CA THR A 211 -1.75 3.04 -18.11
C THR A 211 -1.39 1.81 -17.28
N ALA A 212 -1.43 1.97 -15.95
CA ALA A 212 -1.38 0.86 -15.00
C ALA A 212 -2.72 0.77 -14.28
N THR A 213 -3.29 -0.41 -14.27
CA THR A 213 -4.49 -0.72 -13.49
C THR A 213 -4.08 -1.57 -12.30
N VAL A 214 -4.33 -1.05 -11.09
CA VAL A 214 -4.11 -1.76 -9.83
C VAL A 214 -5.45 -2.26 -9.33
N THR A 215 -5.54 -3.56 -9.07
CA THR A 215 -6.73 -4.20 -8.51
C THR A 215 -6.39 -4.82 -7.16
N SER A 216 -7.10 -4.40 -6.12
CA SER A 216 -7.00 -5.01 -4.79
C SER A 216 -8.17 -5.96 -4.56
N GLN A 217 -7.90 -7.14 -3.98
CA GLN A 217 -8.92 -8.09 -3.55
C GLN A 217 -9.25 -7.94 -2.06
N GLU A 218 -8.23 -7.68 -1.24
CA GLU A 218 -8.38 -7.65 0.22
C GLU A 218 -7.78 -6.39 0.86
N ILE A 219 -6.84 -5.72 0.17
CA ILE A 219 -6.10 -4.59 0.73
C ILE A 219 -6.92 -3.33 0.63
N ARG A 220 -7.14 -2.68 1.76
CA ARG A 220 -7.69 -1.33 1.85
C ARG A 220 -6.59 -0.35 2.24
N ALA A 221 -6.46 0.72 1.49
CA ALA A 221 -5.56 1.82 1.80
C ALA A 221 -6.20 3.15 1.40
N ASP A 222 -6.33 4.05 2.36
CA ASP A 222 -6.81 5.40 2.11
C ASP A 222 -5.62 6.31 1.89
N SER A 223 -5.49 6.89 0.69
CA SER A 223 -4.43 7.84 0.37
C SER A 223 -3.01 7.27 0.60
N ALA A 224 -2.63 6.24 -0.15
CA ALA A 224 -1.30 5.63 -0.11
C ALA A 224 -0.41 6.05 -1.27
N ASP A 225 0.89 6.11 -1.06
CA ASP A 225 1.88 6.20 -2.13
C ASP A 225 2.05 4.81 -2.74
N VAL A 226 1.68 4.66 -4.01
CA VAL A 226 1.68 3.36 -4.69
C VAL A 226 2.76 3.32 -5.76
N GLN A 227 3.56 2.28 -5.71
CA GLN A 227 4.49 1.92 -6.76
C GLN A 227 4.18 0.52 -7.29
N VAL A 228 4.36 0.30 -8.58
CA VAL A 228 4.20 -1.00 -9.20
C VAL A 228 5.56 -1.54 -9.62
N VAL A 229 5.75 -2.84 -9.43
CA VAL A 229 7.03 -3.50 -9.64
C VAL A 229 6.88 -4.52 -10.75
N ALA A 230 7.62 -4.31 -11.85
CA ALA A 230 7.72 -5.22 -12.98
C ALA A 230 9.02 -6.00 -12.93
N GLY A 231 8.98 -7.24 -13.40
CA GLY A 231 10.13 -8.15 -13.44
C GLY A 231 9.90 -9.40 -12.61
N ALA A 232 10.67 -10.44 -12.91
CA ALA A 232 10.60 -11.71 -12.21
C ALA A 232 11.47 -11.69 -10.95
N ILE A 233 10.84 -11.70 -9.79
CA ILE A 233 11.58 -11.90 -8.54
C ILE A 233 11.78 -13.38 -8.34
N ARG A 234 12.98 -13.87 -8.58
CA ARG A 234 13.37 -15.25 -8.29
C ARG A 234 13.45 -15.43 -6.77
N ARG A 235 12.51 -16.20 -6.23
CA ARG A 235 12.61 -16.70 -4.85
C ARG A 235 13.42 -17.99 -4.86
N THR A 236 14.63 -17.93 -4.39
CA THR A 236 15.37 -19.14 -4.05
C THR A 236 14.87 -19.62 -2.68
N ARG A 237 13.99 -20.63 -2.64
CA ARG A 237 13.79 -21.39 -1.41
C ARG A 237 15.05 -22.21 -1.21
N LEU A 238 15.96 -21.73 -0.38
CA LEU A 238 17.02 -22.57 0.13
C LEU A 238 16.38 -23.69 0.95
N PRO A 239 16.73 -24.95 0.71
CA PRO A 239 16.35 -26.01 1.62
C PRO A 239 16.88 -25.66 3.02
N PRO A 240 16.17 -26.03 4.10
CA PRO A 240 16.62 -25.74 5.46
C PRO A 240 17.97 -26.38 5.67
N ARG A 241 19.02 -25.57 5.72
CA ARG A 241 20.34 -25.97 6.22
C ARG A 241 20.39 -25.68 7.70
N PRO A 242 20.94 -26.58 8.50
CA PRO A 242 21.20 -26.28 9.90
C PRO A 242 22.32 -25.24 9.97
N SER A 243 22.07 -24.22 10.80
CA SER A 243 22.96 -23.27 11.47
C SER A 243 24.10 -22.58 10.68
N GLU A 244 24.07 -21.26 10.87
CA GLU A 244 25.17 -20.30 10.89
C GLU A 244 25.64 -19.73 9.54
N GLU A 245 25.71 -18.40 9.54
CA GLU A 245 26.20 -17.50 8.50
C GLU A 245 25.26 -17.30 7.29
N PHE A 246 24.43 -16.28 7.36
CA PHE A 246 24.09 -15.40 6.23
C PHE A 246 23.05 -14.34 6.66
N ALA A 247 23.48 -13.40 7.50
CA ALA A 247 22.73 -12.21 7.86
C ALA A 247 23.00 -11.00 6.92
N GLY A 248 23.83 -11.17 5.90
CA GLY A 248 24.43 -10.08 5.13
C GLY A 248 23.69 -9.59 3.88
N GLU A 249 23.00 -10.46 3.15
CA GLU A 249 22.57 -10.13 1.79
C GLU A 249 21.10 -9.67 1.62
N ARG A 250 20.29 -9.68 2.67
CA ARG A 250 18.91 -9.18 2.61
C ARG A 250 18.75 -7.65 2.73
N ARG A 251 19.86 -6.92 2.88
CA ARG A 251 19.82 -5.48 3.23
C ARG A 251 19.78 -4.51 2.04
N LEU A 252 19.95 -4.97 0.81
CA LEU A 252 20.17 -4.06 -0.33
C LEU A 252 18.96 -3.70 -1.18
N ALA A 253 17.77 -4.23 -0.90
CA ALA A 253 16.61 -4.07 -1.81
C ALA A 253 15.59 -2.97 -1.41
N LEU A 254 15.83 -2.16 -0.40
CA LEU A 254 14.78 -1.29 0.17
C LEU A 254 15.15 0.16 0.43
N SER A 255 16.21 0.67 -0.17
CA SER A 255 16.51 2.11 -0.11
C SER A 255 16.24 2.78 -1.44
N ALA A 256 15.01 3.23 -1.67
CA ALA A 256 14.71 4.17 -2.75
C ALA A 256 13.57 5.11 -2.38
N ALA A 257 13.93 6.28 -2.18
CA ALA A 257 13.63 7.56 -2.83
C ALA A 257 12.20 8.08 -2.67
N ILE A 258 12.17 9.18 -1.96
CA ILE A 258 11.09 10.18 -1.97
C ILE A 258 11.37 11.11 -3.15
N VAL A 259 10.52 11.12 -4.18
CA VAL A 259 10.49 12.19 -5.19
C VAL A 259 9.06 12.53 -5.58
N SER A 260 8.78 13.83 -5.65
CA SER A 260 7.50 14.48 -5.95
C SER A 260 6.93 14.19 -7.35
N PRO A 261 5.61 14.39 -7.58
CA PRO A 261 4.83 13.69 -8.60
C PRO A 261 4.60 14.53 -9.85
N THR A 262 5.04 14.03 -11.01
CA THR A 262 4.37 14.46 -12.28
C THR A 262 4.36 13.37 -13.36
N ALA A 263 5.03 12.25 -13.17
CA ALA A 263 4.97 11.05 -13.98
C ALA A 263 5.52 9.88 -13.18
N ALA A 264 5.19 8.64 -13.53
CA ALA A 264 5.82 7.48 -12.92
C ALA A 264 7.34 7.61 -13.06
N THR A 265 8.06 7.58 -11.92
CA THR A 265 9.52 7.57 -11.93
C THR A 265 9.97 6.14 -11.91
N GLU A 266 10.84 5.75 -12.86
CA GLU A 266 11.42 4.43 -12.91
C GLU A 266 12.73 4.37 -12.15
N GLU A 267 12.92 3.29 -11.39
CA GLU A 267 14.19 2.92 -10.81
C GLU A 267 14.46 1.44 -11.10
N ALA A 268 15.64 1.15 -11.66
CA ALA A 268 16.08 -0.22 -11.91
C ALA A 268 16.76 -0.78 -10.64
N VAL A 269 16.18 -1.84 -10.08
CA VAL A 269 16.79 -2.59 -8.96
C VAL A 269 17.10 -4.00 -9.46
N GLY A 270 18.30 -4.19 -9.97
CA GLY A 270 18.70 -5.45 -10.61
C GLY A 270 17.91 -5.71 -11.91
N GLU A 271 17.22 -6.86 -11.99
CA GLU A 271 16.35 -7.22 -13.13
C GLU A 271 14.90 -6.71 -12.97
N THR A 272 14.60 -5.93 -11.92
CA THR A 272 13.27 -5.42 -11.64
C THR A 272 13.21 -3.91 -11.87
N HIS A 273 12.08 -3.46 -12.44
CA HIS A 273 11.79 -2.05 -12.65
C HIS A 273 10.65 -1.62 -11.75
N VAL A 274 10.84 -0.49 -11.07
CA VAL A 274 9.85 0.08 -10.17
C VAL A 274 9.28 1.35 -10.79
N TYR A 275 7.95 1.46 -10.87
CA TYR A 275 7.25 2.62 -11.40
C TYR A 275 6.43 3.25 -10.30
N GLN A 276 6.82 4.45 -9.88
CA GLN A 276 6.06 5.24 -8.92
C GLN A 276 4.82 5.79 -9.61
N LEU A 277 3.62 5.43 -9.13
CA LEU A 277 2.38 5.95 -9.67
C LEU A 277 2.14 7.40 -9.24
N PRO A 278 1.51 8.23 -10.09
CA PRO A 278 1.29 9.64 -9.79
C PRO A 278 0.25 9.84 -8.69
N GLY A 279 0.55 10.75 -7.78
CA GLY A 279 -0.33 11.10 -6.67
C GLY A 279 -0.48 10.00 -5.63
N ARG A 280 -1.36 10.25 -4.68
CA ARG A 280 -1.75 9.27 -3.66
C ARG A 280 -3.02 8.58 -4.09
N LEU A 281 -3.05 7.26 -3.97
CA LEU A 281 -4.16 6.44 -4.41
C LEU A 281 -4.91 5.87 -3.22
N SER A 282 -6.23 5.75 -3.38
CA SER A 282 -7.08 4.99 -2.47
C SER A 282 -7.41 3.65 -3.11
N LEU A 283 -7.04 2.56 -2.44
CA LEU A 283 -7.34 1.21 -2.86
C LEU A 283 -8.48 0.65 -2.03
N GLN A 284 -9.46 0.05 -2.70
CA GLN A 284 -10.59 -0.62 -2.07
C GLN A 284 -10.76 -2.02 -2.69
N PRO A 285 -11.11 -3.03 -1.90
CA PRO A 285 -11.37 -4.37 -2.40
C PRO A 285 -12.39 -4.38 -3.53
N GLY A 286 -12.03 -5.02 -4.65
CA GLY A 286 -12.90 -5.15 -5.83
C GLY A 286 -12.99 -3.91 -6.72
N VAL A 287 -12.33 -2.80 -6.38
CA VAL A 287 -12.35 -1.57 -7.18
C VAL A 287 -11.02 -1.37 -7.89
N PRO A 288 -10.96 -1.53 -9.23
CA PRO A 288 -9.74 -1.25 -9.99
C PRO A 288 -9.45 0.26 -10.05
N VAL A 289 -8.19 0.62 -9.91
CA VAL A 289 -7.72 2.00 -10.03
C VAL A 289 -6.74 2.08 -11.19
N THR A 290 -7.09 2.87 -12.22
CA THR A 290 -6.26 3.05 -13.41
C THR A 290 -5.61 4.42 -13.40
N VAL A 291 -4.30 4.44 -13.59
CA VAL A 291 -3.49 5.68 -13.64
C VAL A 291 -2.51 5.65 -14.81
N ALA A 292 -2.09 6.82 -15.27
CA ALA A 292 -1.12 6.93 -16.34
C ALA A 292 0.27 6.50 -15.88
N LEU A 293 0.93 5.61 -16.65
CA LEU A 293 2.34 5.24 -16.47
C LEU A 293 3.27 6.35 -16.99
N PHE A 294 2.87 6.99 -18.07
CA PHE A 294 3.59 8.12 -18.67
C PHE A 294 2.60 9.05 -19.41
N PRO A 295 2.97 10.33 -19.61
CA PRO A 295 2.18 11.24 -20.42
C PRO A 295 2.02 10.75 -21.84
N ARG A 296 0.87 11.07 -22.47
CA ARG A 296 0.64 10.76 -23.89
C ARG A 296 1.81 11.21 -24.74
N ALA A 297 2.35 10.29 -25.54
CA ALA A 297 3.52 10.53 -26.41
C ALA A 297 3.16 10.42 -27.88
N GLY A 298 3.60 11.38 -28.67
CA GLY A 298 3.61 11.29 -30.14
C GLY A 298 4.85 10.52 -30.61
N VAL A 299 4.67 9.53 -31.48
CA VAL A 299 5.76 8.71 -32.00
C VAL A 299 5.64 8.53 -33.53
N ALA A 300 6.78 8.51 -34.22
CA ALA A 300 6.82 8.12 -35.63
C ALA A 300 6.64 6.59 -35.73
N TYR A 301 5.92 6.15 -36.74
CA TYR A 301 5.79 4.74 -37.07
C TYR A 301 6.02 4.46 -38.55
N ALA A 302 6.43 3.24 -38.86
CA ALA A 302 6.50 2.70 -40.22
C ALA A 302 5.53 1.51 -40.29
N ARG A 303 4.86 1.38 -41.45
CA ARG A 303 4.00 0.24 -41.79
C ARG A 303 4.66 -0.57 -42.88
N GLU A 304 4.83 -1.84 -42.67
CA GLU A 304 5.44 -2.78 -43.60
C GLU A 304 4.50 -3.97 -43.83
N PHE A 305 4.47 -4.42 -45.08
CA PHE A 305 3.75 -5.62 -45.48
C PHE A 305 4.75 -6.78 -45.64
N VAL A 306 4.62 -7.79 -44.83
CA VAL A 306 5.54 -8.92 -44.77
C VAL A 306 4.85 -10.18 -45.24
N VAL A 307 5.43 -10.87 -46.17
CA VAL A 307 5.01 -12.22 -46.61
C VAL A 307 5.96 -13.22 -45.98
N PRO A 308 5.55 -13.92 -44.91
CA PRO A 308 6.40 -14.89 -44.26
C PRO A 308 6.61 -16.12 -45.15
N GLY A 309 7.84 -16.61 -45.26
CA GLY A 309 8.15 -17.84 -45.95
C GLY A 309 8.27 -17.72 -47.47
N ALA A 310 8.37 -16.51 -48.04
CA ALA A 310 8.79 -16.33 -49.44
C ALA A 310 10.25 -16.79 -49.57
N LEU A 311 10.44 -18.08 -49.78
CA LEU A 311 11.76 -18.59 -50.22
C LEU A 311 12.08 -17.96 -51.59
N PRO A 312 13.33 -17.55 -51.82
CA PRO A 312 13.72 -17.15 -53.17
C PRO A 312 13.42 -18.30 -54.13
N TRP A 313 12.59 -18.02 -55.12
CA TRP A 313 12.16 -18.97 -56.08
C TRP A 313 13.39 -19.64 -56.74
N ARG A 314 13.71 -20.85 -56.38
CA ARG A 314 14.64 -21.70 -57.15
C ARG A 314 13.80 -22.39 -58.20
N GLY A 315 13.81 -21.80 -59.40
CA GLY A 315 13.09 -22.36 -60.53
C GLY A 315 13.46 -23.80 -60.81
N PHE A 316 12.51 -24.70 -60.55
CA PHE A 316 12.49 -26.02 -61.16
C PHE A 316 11.80 -25.87 -62.51
N ILE A 317 12.54 -26.06 -63.54
CA ILE A 317 12.02 -26.13 -64.91
C ILE A 317 11.17 -27.40 -64.96
N GLY A 318 9.83 -27.28 -65.10
CA GLY A 318 8.95 -28.39 -65.41
C GLY A 318 7.73 -28.64 -64.54
N GLN A 319 7.40 -27.82 -63.57
CA GLN A 319 6.12 -27.88 -62.87
C GLN A 319 5.23 -26.72 -63.30
N SER A 320 4.03 -27.05 -63.79
CA SER A 320 2.96 -26.08 -63.98
C SER A 320 2.73 -25.31 -62.69
N PRO A 321 2.50 -23.99 -62.75
CA PRO A 321 2.17 -23.25 -61.56
C PRO A 321 0.90 -23.86 -60.96
N ALA A 322 1.05 -24.55 -59.83
CA ALA A 322 -0.07 -24.86 -58.98
C ALA A 322 -0.80 -23.56 -58.69
N GLU A 323 -2.12 -23.63 -58.50
CA GLU A 323 -2.97 -22.49 -58.23
C GLU A 323 -2.29 -21.47 -57.28
N PRO A 324 -2.47 -20.16 -57.48
CA PRO A 324 -1.81 -19.16 -56.69
C PRO A 324 -2.14 -19.37 -55.21
N ASN A 325 -1.17 -19.93 -54.51
CA ASN A 325 -1.27 -20.16 -53.07
C ASN A 325 -1.44 -18.79 -52.42
N ARG A 326 -2.64 -18.52 -51.90
CA ARG A 326 -2.92 -17.27 -51.20
C ARG A 326 -2.08 -17.25 -49.90
N VAL A 327 -0.95 -16.57 -49.95
CA VAL A 327 -0.11 -16.40 -48.79
C VAL A 327 -0.65 -15.19 -47.97
N PRO A 328 -0.93 -15.36 -46.70
CA PRO A 328 -1.42 -14.25 -45.88
C PRO A 328 -0.31 -13.19 -45.74
N VAL A 329 -0.67 -11.94 -46.05
CA VAL A 329 0.21 -10.80 -45.83
C VAL A 329 0.05 -10.34 -44.38
N GLN A 330 1.17 -10.29 -43.65
CA GLN A 330 1.21 -9.71 -42.33
C GLN A 330 1.50 -8.20 -42.44
N VAL A 331 0.80 -7.42 -41.65
CA VAL A 331 1.04 -5.98 -41.52
C VAL A 331 1.81 -5.73 -40.25
N TRP A 332 2.99 -5.18 -40.40
CA TRP A 332 3.84 -4.85 -39.25
C TRP A 332 3.87 -3.34 -39.04
N TYR A 333 3.72 -2.92 -37.79
CA TYR A 333 3.86 -1.53 -37.37
C TYR A 333 5.08 -1.41 -36.48
N THR A 334 6.08 -0.69 -36.94
CA THR A 334 7.31 -0.41 -36.20
C THR A 334 7.23 1.01 -35.60
N LEU A 335 7.12 1.12 -34.28
CA LEU A 335 7.14 2.40 -33.58
C LEU A 335 8.56 2.74 -33.16
N LYS A 336 9.01 3.95 -33.45
CA LYS A 336 10.35 4.41 -33.07
C LYS A 336 10.33 5.08 -31.72
N ARG A 337 11.03 4.49 -30.76
CA ARG A 337 11.27 5.09 -29.44
C ARG A 337 12.45 6.06 -29.56
N THR A 338 12.19 7.34 -29.34
CA THR A 338 13.23 8.38 -29.43
C THR A 338 13.70 8.74 -28.03
N ARG A 339 15.01 8.73 -27.79
CA ARG A 339 15.61 9.19 -26.52
C ARG A 339 15.24 10.65 -26.25
N GLY A 340 15.13 11.03 -24.98
CA GLY A 340 14.70 12.36 -24.56
C GLY A 340 13.18 12.56 -24.55
N THR A 341 12.40 11.48 -24.73
CA THR A 341 10.94 11.51 -24.64
C THR A 341 10.46 10.60 -23.51
N SER A 342 9.30 10.91 -22.92
CA SER A 342 8.70 10.12 -21.85
C SER A 342 8.44 8.66 -22.24
N PHE A 343 8.26 8.37 -23.52
CA PHE A 343 8.10 7.03 -24.07
C PHE A 343 9.44 6.36 -24.41
N GLY A 344 10.50 7.15 -24.70
CA GLY A 344 11.77 6.67 -25.24
C GLY A 344 12.78 6.19 -24.19
N ASP A 345 12.83 6.86 -23.05
CA ASP A 345 13.92 6.71 -22.09
C ASP A 345 13.67 5.67 -21.01
N ARG A 346 12.43 5.23 -20.87
CA ARG A 346 12.05 4.28 -19.80
C ARG A 346 11.79 2.91 -20.37
N PRO A 347 12.27 1.82 -19.75
CA PRO A 347 11.76 0.49 -20.06
C PRO A 347 10.25 0.48 -19.85
N LEU A 348 9.55 -0.31 -20.63
CA LEU A 348 8.11 -0.48 -20.53
C LEU A 348 7.85 -1.82 -19.86
N PRO A 349 7.00 -1.88 -18.83
CA PRO A 349 6.60 -3.16 -18.27
C PRO A 349 5.85 -3.99 -19.32
N GLY A 350 5.91 -5.33 -19.18
CA GLY A 350 5.06 -6.21 -19.99
C GLY A 350 3.59 -5.90 -19.75
N GLY A 351 2.79 -5.93 -20.81
CA GLY A 351 1.37 -5.58 -20.74
C GLY A 351 0.65 -5.83 -22.06
N THR A 352 -0.63 -5.49 -22.11
CA THR A 352 -1.49 -5.59 -23.28
C THR A 352 -1.28 -4.36 -24.17
N VAL A 353 -1.23 -4.59 -25.49
CA VAL A 353 -1.15 -3.52 -26.50
C VAL A 353 -2.42 -3.54 -27.35
N GLU A 354 -3.11 -2.41 -27.40
CA GLU A 354 -4.26 -2.18 -28.27
C GLU A 354 -3.88 -1.19 -29.36
N LEU A 355 -4.16 -1.56 -30.60
CA LEU A 355 -3.86 -0.74 -31.77
C LEU A 355 -5.17 -0.25 -32.39
N PHE A 356 -5.33 1.06 -32.46
CA PHE A 356 -6.48 1.72 -33.08
C PHE A 356 -6.08 2.42 -34.37
N GLN A 357 -6.89 2.25 -35.41
CA GLN A 357 -6.77 3.01 -36.66
C GLN A 357 -7.98 3.94 -36.72
N PRO A 358 -7.83 5.22 -37.06
CA PRO A 358 -8.98 6.06 -37.32
C PRO A 358 -9.75 5.50 -38.53
N ASP A 359 -11.05 5.51 -38.44
CA ASP A 359 -11.90 5.24 -39.58
C ASP A 359 -11.59 6.27 -40.69
N SER A 360 -11.35 5.77 -41.91
CA SER A 360 -11.03 6.57 -43.08
C SER A 360 -12.27 7.23 -43.69
#